data_90dd73d96955dce8dd324c9bbd2fba32
#
_entry.id   90dd73d96955dce8dd324c9bbd2fba32
#
_cell.length_a   1.000
_cell.length_b   1.000
_cell.length_c   1.000
_cell.angle_alpha   90.00
_cell.angle_beta   90.00
_cell.angle_gamma   90.00
#
_symmetry.space_group_name_H-M   'P 1'
#
loop_
_entity.id
_entity.type
_entity.pdbx_description
1 polymer ?
#
loop_
_entity_poly.entity_id
_entity_poly.type
_entity_poly.pdbx_seq_one_letter_code
_entity_poly.pdbx_strand_id
1 'polypeptide(L)'
;MTRVVLLGASPGPDTSPTGLRLAALPGNPTVAERLRSQLTSLDPRLATIESGDVAAALRALADVAEAATENLFIIPENSVIHDELIYQITKAKRGALALVAKEPRPEVTEEEAQEDIVPIDEAEPEIGLSRLEGLPVRSRVGKSRVISVGTARHAVTRPNAALLGPLHLSARNAPVLAQTCRELAAMADTFGEDDDLLQLIVFGLVRNGVSVGIRGRRDLFYRRVTTQEEVNEAGAEMAGMDEDRARLNNAVKGADGFFTTYFVSTYSRFIARWAARRGLTPNQVTLISITLGVAAAACFATGDRPWMVLGGVLIYFAFVFDCVDGQVARYARKFGVLGAWLDATFDRFKEYVVFAGLAVGWVVSGNSDDIWILALAAIGLQSVRHLLDFSFGISNRRKPPSPLPTLALDAPDDRALRQALTRRKVERSQGLRGVLKMWTKAGKFRAVHWARKMIVFPIGERFAAIAITAALFDARITFITLVIWGSVAAAYTLTGRLMRSLV
;
A
#
# COMPACT_ATOMS: atom_id res chain seq x y z
N MET A 1 -2.41 -13.00 -15.43
CA MET A 1 -0.96 -13.31 -15.53
C MET A 1 -0.19 -12.00 -15.69
N THR A 2 1.12 -12.01 -15.65
CA THR A 2 1.97 -10.81 -15.80
C THR A 2 3.11 -11.15 -16.72
N ARG A 3 3.24 -10.44 -17.84
CA ARG A 3 4.35 -10.55 -18.77
C ARG A 3 5.56 -9.81 -18.21
N VAL A 4 6.70 -10.45 -18.19
CA VAL A 4 7.94 -9.85 -17.68
C VAL A 4 8.81 -9.38 -18.84
N VAL A 5 9.32 -8.14 -18.71
CA VAL A 5 10.25 -7.52 -19.64
C VAL A 5 11.51 -7.14 -18.89
N LEU A 6 12.63 -7.75 -19.27
CA LEU A 6 13.96 -7.38 -18.83
C LEU A 6 14.52 -6.29 -19.75
N LEU A 7 14.91 -5.18 -19.16
CA LEU A 7 15.68 -4.16 -19.89
C LEU A 7 17.16 -4.45 -19.70
N GLY A 8 17.87 -4.70 -20.77
CA GLY A 8 19.32 -4.87 -20.76
C GLY A 8 19.98 -3.65 -20.10
N ALA A 9 21.04 -3.86 -19.39
CA ALA A 9 21.85 -2.78 -18.86
C ALA A 9 22.77 -2.27 -19.98
N SER A 10 22.94 -0.93 -20.07
CA SER A 10 23.96 -0.37 -20.96
C SER A 10 25.32 -0.94 -20.59
N PRO A 11 26.12 -1.44 -21.55
CA PRO A 11 27.43 -1.99 -21.27
C PRO A 11 28.32 -0.88 -20.69
N GLY A 12 28.81 -1.07 -19.47
CA GLY A 12 29.93 -0.28 -18.97
C GLY A 12 31.22 -0.62 -19.73
N PRO A 13 32.26 0.21 -19.67
CA PRO A 13 33.45 0.07 -20.53
C PRO A 13 34.21 -1.24 -20.38
N ASP A 14 34.06 -2.01 -19.30
CA ASP A 14 34.91 -3.18 -19.04
C ASP A 14 34.20 -4.52 -18.80
N THR A 15 32.92 -4.57 -18.46
CA THR A 15 32.18 -5.83 -18.23
C THR A 15 30.67 -5.60 -18.28
N SER A 16 29.92 -6.54 -18.89
CA SER A 16 28.47 -6.55 -18.79
C SER A 16 28.05 -6.72 -17.32
N PRO A 17 27.29 -5.78 -16.71
CA PRO A 17 26.86 -5.86 -15.33
C PRO A 17 26.10 -7.15 -14.98
N THR A 18 25.58 -7.82 -16.00
CA THR A 18 24.78 -9.05 -15.89
C THR A 18 25.60 -10.29 -15.55
N GLY A 19 26.88 -10.30 -15.91
CA GLY A 19 27.83 -11.37 -15.62
C GLY A 19 28.48 -11.32 -14.25
N LEU A 20 28.32 -10.23 -13.50
CA LEU A 20 28.90 -10.03 -12.18
C LEU A 20 28.30 -10.99 -11.13
N ARG A 21 29.13 -11.53 -10.24
CA ARG A 21 28.74 -12.60 -9.32
C ARG A 21 28.45 -12.11 -7.90
N LEU A 22 27.35 -12.58 -7.33
CA LEU A 22 26.93 -12.34 -5.95
C LEU A 22 27.60 -13.35 -5.01
N ALA A 23 28.89 -13.17 -4.75
CA ALA A 23 29.72 -14.12 -3.97
C ALA A 23 29.19 -14.37 -2.54
N ALA A 24 28.53 -13.40 -1.93
CA ALA A 24 27.96 -13.52 -0.59
C ALA A 24 26.65 -14.36 -0.52
N LEU A 25 26.07 -14.74 -1.66
CA LEU A 25 24.84 -15.52 -1.70
C LEU A 25 25.10 -17.01 -1.97
N PRO A 26 24.24 -17.92 -1.47
CA PRO A 26 24.35 -19.34 -1.74
C PRO A 26 24.38 -19.65 -3.23
N GLY A 27 25.34 -20.49 -3.67
CA GLY A 27 25.50 -20.86 -5.07
C GLY A 27 26.22 -19.84 -5.95
N ASN A 28 26.64 -18.68 -5.40
CA ASN A 28 27.38 -17.64 -6.10
C ASN A 28 26.81 -17.31 -7.51
N PRO A 29 25.50 -17.05 -7.63
CA PRO A 29 24.87 -16.78 -8.93
C PRO A 29 25.35 -15.45 -9.50
N THR A 30 25.29 -15.28 -10.81
CA THR A 30 25.37 -13.95 -11.41
C THR A 30 24.09 -13.14 -11.09
N VAL A 31 24.19 -11.82 -11.21
CA VAL A 31 23.02 -10.92 -11.02
C VAL A 31 21.89 -11.32 -11.97
N ALA A 32 22.22 -11.57 -13.25
CA ALA A 32 21.23 -11.98 -14.24
C ALA A 32 20.63 -13.36 -13.97
N GLU A 33 21.46 -14.37 -13.64
CA GLU A 33 20.97 -15.72 -13.32
C GLU A 33 19.98 -15.68 -12.15
N ARG A 34 20.32 -14.95 -11.07
CA ARG A 34 19.45 -14.79 -9.92
C ARG A 34 18.13 -14.12 -10.31
N LEU A 35 18.19 -12.98 -10.98
CA LEU A 35 17.01 -12.22 -11.36
C LEU A 35 16.10 -13.05 -12.30
N ARG A 36 16.67 -13.72 -13.30
CA ARG A 36 15.93 -14.60 -14.20
C ARG A 36 15.27 -15.77 -13.45
N SER A 37 15.97 -16.40 -12.53
CA SER A 37 15.41 -17.46 -11.67
C SER A 37 14.19 -16.97 -10.87
N GLN A 38 14.27 -15.78 -10.25
CA GLN A 38 13.17 -15.17 -9.54
C GLN A 38 11.96 -14.88 -10.44
N LEU A 39 12.21 -14.41 -11.67
CA LEU A 39 11.18 -13.96 -12.61
C LEU A 39 10.56 -15.09 -13.44
N THR A 40 11.29 -16.16 -13.70
CA THR A 40 10.77 -17.34 -14.43
C THR A 40 9.58 -17.97 -13.72
N SER A 41 9.51 -17.86 -12.40
CA SER A 41 8.35 -18.29 -11.62
C SER A 41 7.07 -17.46 -11.89
N LEU A 42 7.22 -16.25 -12.39
CA LEU A 42 6.11 -15.33 -12.73
C LEU A 42 5.73 -15.42 -14.20
N ASP A 43 6.70 -15.45 -15.08
CA ASP A 43 6.54 -15.59 -16.53
C ASP A 43 7.70 -16.43 -17.11
N PRO A 44 7.44 -17.69 -17.52
CA PRO A 44 8.47 -18.51 -18.14
C PRO A 44 8.89 -18.01 -19.53
N ARG A 45 8.17 -17.05 -20.12
CA ARG A 45 8.44 -16.48 -21.45
C ARG A 45 8.99 -15.06 -21.32
N LEU A 46 10.01 -14.87 -20.48
CA LEU A 46 10.67 -13.59 -20.31
C LEU A 46 11.04 -12.96 -21.66
N ALA A 47 10.67 -11.68 -21.84
CA ALA A 47 11.17 -10.88 -22.95
C ALA A 47 12.40 -10.09 -22.48
N THR A 48 13.49 -10.17 -23.22
CA THR A 48 14.68 -9.35 -22.97
C THR A 48 14.82 -8.33 -24.09
N ILE A 49 15.04 -7.07 -23.73
CA ILE A 49 15.25 -5.96 -24.67
C ILE A 49 16.65 -5.43 -24.42
N GLU A 50 17.52 -5.51 -25.43
CA GLU A 50 18.87 -4.94 -25.35
C GLU A 50 18.80 -3.40 -25.36
N SER A 51 19.67 -2.75 -24.60
CA SER A 51 19.67 -1.29 -24.42
C SER A 51 20.81 -0.58 -25.14
N GLY A 52 21.55 -1.28 -25.99
CA GLY A 52 22.69 -0.69 -26.71
C GLY A 52 22.30 0.46 -27.67
N ASP A 53 21.10 0.41 -28.24
CA ASP A 53 20.47 1.50 -28.98
C ASP A 53 19.15 1.86 -28.32
N VAL A 54 19.05 3.05 -27.74
CA VAL A 54 17.85 3.54 -27.03
C VAL A 54 16.63 3.56 -27.96
N ALA A 55 16.78 3.97 -29.22
CA ALA A 55 15.69 4.01 -30.18
C ALA A 55 15.18 2.61 -30.55
N ALA A 56 16.10 1.67 -30.78
CA ALA A 56 15.76 0.27 -31.06
C ALA A 56 15.09 -0.39 -29.84
N ALA A 57 15.63 -0.17 -28.65
CA ALA A 57 15.07 -0.70 -27.40
C ALA A 57 13.64 -0.18 -27.15
N LEU A 58 13.40 1.11 -27.39
CA LEU A 58 12.06 1.71 -27.24
C LEU A 58 11.07 1.14 -28.27
N ARG A 59 11.49 0.94 -29.53
CA ARG A 59 10.65 0.29 -30.55
C ARG A 59 10.32 -1.15 -30.19
N ALA A 60 11.32 -1.92 -29.76
CA ALA A 60 11.10 -3.31 -29.32
C ALA A 60 10.13 -3.39 -28.12
N LEU A 61 10.25 -2.45 -27.18
CA LEU A 61 9.30 -2.36 -26.05
C LEU A 61 7.90 -1.96 -26.53
N ALA A 62 7.78 -1.07 -27.51
CA ALA A 62 6.50 -0.72 -28.10
C ALA A 62 5.79 -1.93 -28.70
N ASP A 63 6.51 -2.79 -29.44
CA ASP A 63 5.96 -4.01 -30.03
C ASP A 63 5.51 -5.01 -28.95
N VAL A 64 6.31 -5.20 -27.90
CA VAL A 64 5.93 -6.04 -26.75
C VAL A 64 4.68 -5.48 -26.05
N ALA A 65 4.59 -4.17 -25.88
CA ALA A 65 3.45 -3.52 -25.25
C ALA A 65 2.18 -3.61 -26.11
N GLU A 66 2.29 -3.48 -27.42
CA GLU A 66 1.16 -3.61 -28.36
C GLU A 66 0.59 -5.03 -28.39
N ALA A 67 1.45 -6.04 -28.33
CA ALA A 67 1.06 -7.43 -28.26
C ALA A 67 0.56 -7.86 -26.85
N ALA A 68 0.67 -7.00 -25.83
CA ALA A 68 0.40 -7.38 -24.45
C ALA A 68 -1.11 -7.41 -24.14
N THR A 69 -1.62 -8.59 -23.84
CA THR A 69 -2.97 -8.81 -23.30
C THR A 69 -2.99 -8.89 -21.77
N GLU A 70 -1.82 -8.98 -21.14
CA GLU A 70 -1.60 -9.14 -19.71
C GLU A 70 -0.91 -7.91 -19.12
N ASN A 71 -0.83 -7.85 -17.78
CA ASN A 71 -0.04 -6.82 -17.12
C ASN A 71 1.44 -6.96 -17.48
N LEU A 72 2.15 -5.84 -17.56
CA LEU A 72 3.59 -5.81 -17.82
C LEU A 72 4.34 -5.53 -16.50
N PHE A 73 5.44 -6.23 -16.31
CA PHE A 73 6.43 -5.95 -15.27
C PHE A 73 7.78 -5.72 -15.92
N ILE A 74 8.23 -4.49 -15.88
CA ILE A 74 9.45 -4.03 -16.55
C ILE A 74 10.50 -3.80 -15.49
N ILE A 75 11.67 -4.43 -15.64
CA ILE A 75 12.76 -4.35 -14.67
C ILE A 75 14.12 -4.35 -15.37
N PRO A 76 15.07 -3.49 -14.93
CA PRO A 76 16.44 -3.54 -15.42
C PRO A 76 17.16 -4.83 -15.05
N GLU A 77 17.93 -5.41 -15.97
CA GLU A 77 18.59 -6.70 -15.78
C GLU A 77 19.70 -6.65 -14.71
N ASN A 78 20.26 -5.47 -14.47
CA ASN A 78 21.26 -5.24 -13.42
C ASN A 78 20.65 -5.01 -12.02
N SER A 79 19.46 -5.47 -11.77
CA SER A 79 18.76 -5.29 -10.49
C SER A 79 19.00 -6.43 -9.52
N VAL A 80 19.46 -6.10 -8.31
CA VAL A 80 19.46 -6.98 -7.15
C VAL A 80 18.25 -6.65 -6.30
N ILE A 81 17.31 -7.58 -6.21
CA ILE A 81 15.98 -7.33 -5.64
C ILE A 81 15.52 -8.48 -4.74
N HIS A 82 14.74 -8.14 -3.72
CA HIS A 82 14.11 -9.09 -2.81
C HIS A 82 12.80 -9.66 -3.40
N ASP A 83 12.56 -10.98 -3.28
CA ASP A 83 11.38 -11.66 -3.82
C ASP A 83 10.06 -11.07 -3.36
N GLU A 84 10.00 -10.63 -2.10
CA GLU A 84 8.81 -10.02 -1.55
C GLU A 84 8.48 -8.68 -2.24
N LEU A 85 9.49 -7.94 -2.69
CA LEU A 85 9.29 -6.68 -3.39
C LEU A 85 8.76 -6.92 -4.82
N ILE A 86 9.30 -7.91 -5.52
CA ILE A 86 8.78 -8.37 -6.82
C ILE A 86 7.29 -8.74 -6.67
N TYR A 87 6.98 -9.56 -5.68
CA TYR A 87 5.60 -9.97 -5.40
C TYR A 87 4.67 -8.79 -5.12
N GLN A 88 5.10 -7.84 -4.29
CA GLN A 88 4.29 -6.66 -3.93
C GLN A 88 4.03 -5.72 -5.10
N ILE A 89 4.98 -5.59 -6.02
CA ILE A 89 4.85 -4.74 -7.20
C ILE A 89 3.95 -5.42 -8.24
N THR A 90 4.18 -6.70 -8.54
CA THR A 90 3.42 -7.44 -9.55
C THR A 90 1.96 -7.68 -9.16
N LYS A 91 1.64 -7.77 -7.87
CA LYS A 91 0.26 -7.90 -7.36
C LYS A 91 -0.42 -6.56 -7.10
N ALA A 92 0.19 -5.45 -7.51
CA ALA A 92 -0.41 -4.14 -7.31
C ALA A 92 -1.73 -3.99 -8.10
N LYS A 93 -2.77 -3.53 -7.41
CA LYS A 93 -4.10 -3.27 -8.01
C LYS A 93 -4.18 -1.94 -8.77
N ARG A 94 -3.08 -1.20 -8.89
CA ARG A 94 -3.01 0.11 -9.57
C ARG A 94 -2.67 -0.10 -11.04
N GLY A 95 -3.15 0.81 -11.89
CA GLY A 95 -2.92 0.77 -13.33
C GLY A 95 -1.45 0.91 -13.74
N ALA A 96 -0.67 1.70 -13.02
CA ALA A 96 0.79 1.78 -13.12
C ALA A 96 1.39 1.99 -11.73
N LEU A 97 2.55 1.38 -11.46
CA LEU A 97 3.26 1.47 -10.18
C LEU A 97 4.77 1.39 -10.39
N ALA A 98 5.51 2.37 -9.89
CA ALA A 98 6.97 2.39 -9.93
C ALA A 98 7.56 2.31 -8.53
N LEU A 99 8.74 1.69 -8.42
CA LEU A 99 9.53 1.69 -7.20
C LEU A 99 10.29 3.00 -7.08
N VAL A 100 10.17 3.67 -5.91
CA VAL A 100 10.84 4.94 -5.63
C VAL A 100 11.48 4.93 -4.24
N ALA A 101 12.59 5.64 -4.10
CA ALA A 101 13.10 6.08 -2.81
C ALA A 101 12.70 7.54 -2.60
N LYS A 102 12.14 7.86 -1.44
CA LYS A 102 11.89 9.25 -1.05
C LYS A 102 13.14 9.79 -0.39
N GLU A 103 13.51 11.00 -0.75
CA GLU A 103 14.54 11.73 -0.04
C GLU A 103 14.06 11.98 1.40
N PRO A 104 14.92 11.77 2.42
CA PRO A 104 14.63 12.26 3.75
C PRO A 104 14.40 13.78 3.64
N ARG A 105 13.40 14.30 4.31
CA ARG A 105 13.25 15.75 4.42
C ARG A 105 14.49 16.24 5.16
N PRO A 106 15.18 17.29 4.66
CA PRO A 106 16.16 17.96 5.48
C PRO A 106 15.49 18.35 6.82
N GLU A 107 16.16 18.10 7.92
CA GLU A 107 15.74 18.64 9.22
C GLU A 107 15.88 20.16 9.10
N VAL A 108 14.79 20.80 8.72
CA VAL A 108 14.69 22.26 8.69
C VAL A 108 14.55 22.68 10.14
N THR A 109 15.53 23.42 10.65
CA THR A 109 15.42 24.07 11.96
C THR A 109 14.20 24.99 11.96
N GLU A 110 13.56 25.20 13.11
CA GLU A 110 12.35 26.04 13.20
C GLU A 110 12.59 27.47 12.68
N GLU A 111 13.82 27.96 12.71
CA GLU A 111 14.24 29.24 12.13
C GLU A 111 14.25 29.25 10.60
N GLU A 112 14.76 28.21 9.95
CA GLU A 112 14.72 28.05 8.49
C GLU A 112 13.31 27.80 7.95
N ALA A 113 12.38 27.36 8.79
CA ALA A 113 10.97 27.19 8.41
C ALA A 113 10.22 28.53 8.30
N GLN A 114 10.77 29.63 8.77
CA GLN A 114 10.20 30.96 8.73
C GLN A 114 10.82 31.84 7.63
N GLU A 115 12.02 31.53 7.14
CA GLU A 115 12.60 32.25 6.00
C GLU A 115 11.97 31.79 4.70
N ASP A 116 11.36 32.70 3.99
CA ASP A 116 10.80 32.73 2.64
C ASP A 116 10.90 31.40 1.85
N ILE A 117 10.04 30.43 2.18
CA ILE A 117 9.84 29.29 1.31
C ILE A 117 9.12 29.82 0.06
N VAL A 118 9.91 30.13 -0.97
CA VAL A 118 9.39 30.47 -2.31
C VAL A 118 8.27 29.47 -2.64
N PRO A 119 7.06 29.92 -2.99
CA PRO A 119 5.97 29.03 -3.38
C PRO A 119 6.44 28.07 -4.47
N ILE A 120 5.95 26.84 -4.45
CA ILE A 120 6.40 25.83 -5.41
C ILE A 120 6.14 26.21 -6.85
N ASP A 121 5.20 27.11 -7.07
CA ASP A 121 4.82 27.64 -8.39
C ASP A 121 5.83 28.67 -8.91
N GLU A 122 6.63 29.26 -8.02
CA GLU A 122 7.68 30.25 -8.30
C GLU A 122 9.10 29.65 -8.21
N ALA A 123 9.21 28.40 -7.71
CA ALA A 123 10.51 27.74 -7.60
C ALA A 123 11.07 27.39 -8.97
N GLU A 124 12.37 27.66 -9.16
CA GLU A 124 13.09 27.30 -10.38
C GLU A 124 13.19 25.76 -10.52
N PRO A 125 13.02 25.22 -11.73
CA PRO A 125 13.29 23.80 -12.02
C PRO A 125 14.79 23.56 -11.99
N GLU A 126 15.18 22.38 -11.46
CA GLU A 126 16.58 21.96 -11.37
C GLU A 126 16.87 20.89 -12.43
N ILE A 127 17.89 21.11 -13.23
CA ILE A 127 18.51 20.08 -14.06
C ILE A 127 19.52 19.37 -13.17
N GLY A 128 19.27 18.13 -12.86
CA GLY A 128 20.17 17.44 -11.96
C GLY A 128 20.07 15.94 -12.05
N LEU A 129 21.12 15.34 -12.58
CA LEU A 129 21.47 13.93 -12.41
C LEU A 129 22.17 13.73 -11.07
N SER A 130 21.64 14.24 -9.95
CA SER A 130 22.26 13.92 -8.68
C SER A 130 21.84 12.52 -8.27
N ARG A 131 22.81 11.67 -8.13
CA ARG A 131 22.65 10.33 -7.55
C ARG A 131 22.54 10.47 -6.04
N LEU A 132 21.44 10.04 -5.48
CA LEU A 132 21.29 9.80 -4.05
C LEU A 132 21.66 8.34 -3.79
N GLU A 133 22.78 8.10 -3.08
CA GLU A 133 23.19 6.74 -2.66
C GLU A 133 23.09 5.69 -3.78
N GLY A 134 23.66 5.95 -4.94
CA GLY A 134 23.62 5.04 -6.10
C GLY A 134 22.27 4.99 -6.84
N LEU A 135 21.34 5.88 -6.57
CA LEU A 135 20.07 5.96 -7.26
C LEU A 135 20.17 6.79 -8.55
N PRO A 136 19.65 6.29 -9.69
CA PRO A 136 19.98 6.84 -10.98
C PRO A 136 19.36 8.20 -11.31
N VAL A 137 18.23 8.60 -10.70
CA VAL A 137 17.48 9.78 -11.14
C VAL A 137 16.67 10.42 -10.04
N ARG A 138 16.61 11.76 -10.03
CA ARG A 138 15.66 12.51 -9.22
C ARG A 138 14.32 12.64 -9.88
N SER A 139 13.27 12.40 -9.13
CA SER A 139 11.91 12.59 -9.54
C SER A 139 11.10 13.34 -8.48
N ARG A 140 10.03 13.99 -8.91
CA ARG A 140 9.06 14.57 -7.99
C ARG A 140 7.88 13.65 -7.80
N VAL A 141 7.61 13.27 -6.56
CA VAL A 141 6.43 12.49 -6.20
C VAL A 141 5.43 13.34 -5.41
N GLY A 142 4.16 13.24 -5.78
CA GLY A 142 3.06 13.74 -4.99
C GLY A 142 2.57 12.70 -4.00
N LYS A 143 1.43 12.92 -3.35
CA LYS A 143 0.87 12.11 -2.25
C LYS A 143 1.01 10.59 -2.42
N SER A 144 0.82 10.07 -3.64
CA SER A 144 0.89 8.62 -3.91
C SER A 144 1.24 8.30 -5.36
N ARG A 145 1.76 9.25 -6.12
CA ARG A 145 2.12 9.07 -7.54
C ARG A 145 3.32 9.91 -7.93
N VAL A 146 3.99 9.50 -9.00
CA VAL A 146 5.00 10.30 -9.69
C VAL A 146 4.31 11.48 -10.36
N ILE A 147 4.87 12.67 -10.20
CA ILE A 147 4.38 13.90 -10.83
C ILE A 147 5.26 14.29 -12.00
N SER A 148 6.57 14.19 -11.84
CA SER A 148 7.54 14.52 -12.87
C SER A 148 8.80 13.65 -12.70
N VAL A 149 9.50 13.40 -13.78
CA VAL A 149 10.78 12.68 -13.83
C VAL A 149 11.75 13.55 -14.60
N GLY A 150 12.96 13.73 -14.06
CA GLY A 150 14.02 14.46 -14.73
C GLY A 150 14.73 13.61 -15.78
N THR A 151 15.28 14.26 -16.80
CA THR A 151 16.22 13.67 -17.78
C THR A 151 17.38 14.65 -17.98
N ALA A 152 18.37 14.31 -18.79
CA ALA A 152 19.49 15.21 -19.08
C ALA A 152 19.04 16.58 -19.63
N ARG A 153 17.86 16.66 -20.26
CA ARG A 153 17.30 17.90 -20.86
C ARG A 153 16.02 18.37 -20.21
N HIS A 154 15.53 17.66 -19.19
CA HIS A 154 14.27 17.97 -18.56
C HIS A 154 14.45 18.23 -17.07
N ALA A 155 14.21 19.49 -16.67
CA ALA A 155 14.32 19.94 -15.30
C ALA A 155 13.07 19.62 -14.48
N VAL A 156 13.26 19.29 -13.21
CA VAL A 156 12.20 18.99 -12.25
C VAL A 156 12.26 19.95 -11.09
N THR A 157 11.16 20.58 -10.77
CA THR A 157 11.07 21.50 -9.66
C THR A 157 11.07 20.78 -8.33
N ARG A 158 12.03 21.11 -7.47
CA ARG A 158 12.21 20.55 -6.13
C ARG A 158 12.02 19.03 -6.13
N PRO A 159 12.91 18.27 -6.76
CA PRO A 159 12.88 16.83 -6.73
C PRO A 159 12.91 16.34 -5.28
N ASN A 160 12.14 15.32 -4.95
CA ASN A 160 11.98 14.81 -3.59
C ASN A 160 11.95 13.28 -3.51
N ALA A 161 12.32 12.63 -4.58
CA ALA A 161 12.44 11.18 -4.65
C ALA A 161 13.32 10.77 -5.83
N ALA A 162 13.91 9.58 -5.73
CA ALA A 162 14.59 8.92 -6.83
C ALA A 162 13.75 7.77 -7.36
N LEU A 163 13.69 7.64 -8.68
CA LEU A 163 13.12 6.47 -9.34
C LEU A 163 14.12 5.33 -9.26
N LEU A 164 13.77 4.23 -8.59
CA LEU A 164 14.69 3.12 -8.37
C LEU A 164 14.73 2.16 -9.56
N GLY A 165 13.57 1.79 -10.05
CA GLY A 165 13.60 0.79 -11.11
C GLY A 165 12.25 0.15 -11.38
N PRO A 166 11.89 -1.02 -10.87
CA PRO A 166 10.80 -1.81 -11.40
C PRO A 166 9.50 -1.04 -11.62
N LEU A 167 8.94 -1.22 -12.80
CA LEU A 167 7.66 -0.64 -13.22
C LEU A 167 6.65 -1.76 -13.47
N HIS A 168 5.53 -1.70 -12.80
CA HIS A 168 4.34 -2.50 -13.12
C HIS A 168 3.36 -1.65 -13.91
N LEU A 169 2.83 -2.20 -14.98
CA LEU A 169 1.82 -1.56 -15.81
C LEU A 169 0.68 -2.54 -16.08
N SER A 170 -0.57 -2.12 -15.88
CA SER A 170 -1.72 -2.94 -16.23
C SER A 170 -1.89 -3.02 -17.76
N ALA A 171 -2.43 -4.13 -18.26
CA ALA A 171 -2.74 -4.33 -19.67
C ALA A 171 -3.54 -3.16 -20.28
N ARG A 172 -4.40 -2.52 -19.48
CA ARG A 172 -5.17 -1.33 -19.91
C ARG A 172 -4.29 -0.16 -20.35
N ASN A 173 -3.09 -0.03 -19.80
CA ASN A 173 -2.16 1.05 -20.12
C ASN A 173 -1.10 0.63 -21.16
N ALA A 174 -1.11 -0.62 -21.59
CA ALA A 174 -0.14 -1.12 -22.58
C ALA A 174 -0.19 -0.37 -23.91
N PRO A 175 -1.36 -0.01 -24.47
CA PRO A 175 -1.41 0.81 -25.69
C PRO A 175 -0.77 2.20 -25.51
N VAL A 176 -0.96 2.81 -24.35
CA VAL A 176 -0.33 4.13 -24.05
C VAL A 176 1.18 3.96 -23.91
N LEU A 177 1.66 2.84 -23.34
CA LEU A 177 3.09 2.54 -23.29
C LEU A 177 3.66 2.38 -24.70
N ALA A 178 3.00 1.63 -25.58
CA ALA A 178 3.44 1.41 -26.96
C ALA A 178 3.57 2.75 -27.71
N GLN A 179 2.54 3.60 -27.62
CA GLN A 179 2.57 4.93 -28.20
C GLN A 179 3.71 5.77 -27.62
N THR A 180 3.82 5.83 -26.30
CA THR A 180 4.87 6.58 -25.57
C THR A 180 6.26 6.13 -26.03
N CYS A 181 6.51 4.85 -26.14
CA CYS A 181 7.81 4.32 -26.59
C CYS A 181 8.11 4.71 -28.03
N ARG A 182 7.14 4.72 -28.93
CA ARG A 182 7.34 5.19 -30.32
C ARG A 182 7.66 6.69 -30.38
N GLU A 183 6.95 7.48 -29.60
CA GLU A 183 7.20 8.93 -29.48
C GLU A 183 8.61 9.22 -28.94
N LEU A 184 9.03 8.52 -27.89
CA LEU A 184 10.38 8.63 -27.34
C LEU A 184 11.45 8.13 -28.32
N ALA A 185 11.20 7.07 -29.05
CA ALA A 185 12.12 6.55 -30.06
C ALA A 185 12.32 7.53 -31.23
N ALA A 186 11.31 8.34 -31.56
CA ALA A 186 11.42 9.38 -32.58
C ALA A 186 12.29 10.56 -32.14
N MET A 187 12.52 10.75 -30.85
CA MET A 187 13.37 11.80 -30.28
C MET A 187 14.59 11.25 -29.53
N ALA A 188 15.01 10.02 -29.84
CA ALA A 188 16.10 9.34 -29.14
C ALA A 188 17.43 10.15 -29.15
N ASP A 189 17.70 10.83 -30.26
CA ASP A 189 18.91 11.71 -30.40
C ASP A 189 18.92 12.91 -29.43
N THR A 190 17.80 13.18 -28.79
CA THR A 190 17.71 14.29 -27.81
C THR A 190 18.04 13.86 -26.38
N PHE A 191 18.16 12.57 -26.11
CA PHE A 191 18.47 12.07 -24.78
C PHE A 191 19.99 11.99 -24.56
N GLY A 192 20.40 12.15 -23.31
CA GLY A 192 21.81 12.05 -22.91
C GLY A 192 22.23 10.59 -22.72
N GLU A 193 23.55 10.34 -22.78
CA GLU A 193 24.11 9.00 -22.49
C GLU A 193 23.80 8.51 -21.09
N ASP A 194 23.57 9.44 -20.15
CA ASP A 194 23.23 9.15 -18.75
C ASP A 194 21.73 8.89 -18.55
N ASP A 195 20.89 9.09 -19.56
CA ASP A 195 19.44 8.86 -19.44
C ASP A 195 19.14 7.36 -19.48
N ASP A 196 18.56 6.88 -18.41
CA ASP A 196 18.20 5.46 -18.26
C ASP A 196 16.90 5.12 -19.00
N LEU A 197 16.86 3.99 -19.70
CA LEU A 197 15.71 3.56 -20.50
C LEU A 197 14.41 3.49 -19.68
N LEU A 198 14.46 2.96 -18.46
CA LEU A 198 13.28 2.89 -17.60
C LEU A 198 12.82 4.26 -17.13
N GLN A 199 13.77 5.17 -16.88
CA GLN A 199 13.50 6.57 -16.55
C GLN A 199 12.76 7.25 -17.70
N LEU A 200 13.24 7.09 -18.94
CA LEU A 200 12.59 7.64 -20.13
C LEU A 200 11.16 7.09 -20.30
N ILE A 201 10.95 5.80 -20.08
CA ILE A 201 9.63 5.18 -20.11
C ILE A 201 8.69 5.83 -19.07
N VAL A 202 9.12 5.97 -17.82
CA VAL A 202 8.29 6.59 -16.77
C VAL A 202 8.07 8.07 -17.03
N PHE A 203 9.08 8.78 -17.53
CA PHE A 203 8.99 10.17 -17.98
C PHE A 203 7.89 10.31 -19.05
N GLY A 204 7.94 9.54 -20.13
CA GLY A 204 6.97 9.62 -21.22
C GLY A 204 5.56 9.24 -20.77
N LEU A 205 5.41 8.17 -19.95
CA LEU A 205 4.11 7.79 -19.40
C LEU A 205 3.46 8.92 -18.56
N VAL A 206 4.24 9.58 -17.72
CA VAL A 206 3.76 10.70 -16.90
C VAL A 206 3.37 11.88 -17.77
N ARG A 207 4.13 12.18 -18.83
CA ARG A 207 3.86 13.23 -19.82
C ARG A 207 2.59 12.95 -20.62
N ASN A 208 2.36 11.71 -20.98
CA ASN A 208 1.13 11.25 -21.65
C ASN A 208 -0.05 11.05 -20.67
N GLY A 209 0.04 11.62 -19.46
CA GLY A 209 -1.07 11.72 -18.52
C GLY A 209 -1.30 10.45 -17.68
N VAL A 210 -0.47 9.41 -17.81
CA VAL A 210 -0.61 8.18 -17.02
C VAL A 210 -0.28 8.45 -15.55
N SER A 211 -1.20 8.05 -14.68
CA SER A 211 -0.98 8.17 -13.24
C SER A 211 -0.13 7.00 -12.71
N VAL A 212 1.18 7.18 -12.66
CA VAL A 212 2.11 6.20 -12.12
C VAL A 212 2.12 6.30 -10.60
N GLY A 213 1.59 5.28 -9.91
CA GLY A 213 1.64 5.17 -8.45
C GLY A 213 3.07 4.91 -7.97
N ILE A 214 3.30 5.12 -6.68
CA ILE A 214 4.61 4.90 -6.06
C ILE A 214 4.59 3.78 -5.04
N ARG A 215 5.68 3.02 -4.97
CA ARG A 215 6.01 2.06 -3.93
C ARG A 215 7.39 2.38 -3.36
N GLY A 216 7.51 2.48 -2.05
CA GLY A 216 8.82 2.54 -1.39
C GLY A 216 9.33 1.13 -1.06
N ARG A 217 10.63 0.95 -0.99
CA ARG A 217 11.27 -0.33 -0.63
C ARG A 217 10.99 -0.75 0.82
N ARG A 218 10.76 0.19 1.75
CA ARG A 218 10.67 -0.04 3.20
C ARG A 218 11.86 -0.84 3.73
N ASP A 219 11.58 -1.97 4.41
CA ASP A 219 12.59 -2.90 4.96
C ASP A 219 13.04 -3.96 3.93
N LEU A 220 12.73 -3.76 2.63
CA LEU A 220 13.05 -4.69 1.56
C LEU A 220 14.22 -4.15 0.73
N PHE A 221 15.04 -5.06 0.22
CA PHE A 221 16.22 -4.70 -0.54
C PHE A 221 15.91 -4.48 -2.03
N TYR A 222 16.46 -3.41 -2.58
CA TYR A 222 16.56 -3.15 -4.01
C TYR A 222 17.76 -2.25 -4.27
N ARG A 223 18.62 -2.66 -5.19
CA ARG A 223 19.73 -1.86 -5.70
C ARG A 223 19.99 -2.22 -7.16
N ARG A 224 20.33 -1.24 -7.97
CA ARG A 224 20.93 -1.46 -9.29
C ARG A 224 22.43 -1.45 -9.15
N VAL A 225 23.10 -2.32 -9.87
CA VAL A 225 24.54 -2.52 -9.75
C VAL A 225 25.19 -2.41 -11.14
N THR A 226 26.35 -1.80 -11.20
CA THR A 226 27.12 -1.60 -12.43
C THR A 226 28.55 -2.12 -12.32
N THR A 227 29.07 -2.24 -11.10
CA THR A 227 30.43 -2.70 -10.83
C THR A 227 30.45 -3.92 -9.92
N GLN A 228 31.55 -4.69 -9.92
CA GLN A 228 31.69 -5.85 -9.02
C GLN A 228 31.73 -5.43 -7.56
N GLU A 229 32.22 -4.24 -7.24
CA GLU A 229 32.20 -3.72 -5.88
C GLU A 229 30.79 -3.48 -5.39
N GLU A 230 29.95 -2.80 -6.19
CA GLU A 230 28.52 -2.61 -5.89
C GLU A 230 27.76 -3.95 -5.75
N VAL A 231 28.12 -4.96 -6.55
CA VAL A 231 27.55 -6.31 -6.46
C VAL A 231 27.94 -6.99 -5.14
N ASN A 232 29.20 -6.86 -4.73
CA ASN A 232 29.69 -7.43 -3.48
C ASN A 232 29.01 -6.77 -2.27
N GLU A 233 28.89 -5.44 -2.27
CA GLU A 233 28.15 -4.71 -1.25
C GLU A 233 26.66 -5.11 -1.21
N ALA A 234 25.99 -5.14 -2.36
CA ALA A 234 24.60 -5.54 -2.46
C ALA A 234 24.38 -6.98 -1.99
N GLY A 235 25.31 -7.88 -2.34
CA GLY A 235 25.30 -9.27 -1.90
C GLY A 235 25.47 -9.40 -0.38
N ALA A 236 26.41 -8.66 0.21
CA ALA A 236 26.65 -8.65 1.64
C ALA A 236 25.47 -8.07 2.43
N GLU A 237 24.93 -6.93 1.96
CA GLU A 237 23.72 -6.32 2.57
C GLU A 237 22.53 -7.28 2.50
N MET A 238 22.32 -7.92 1.36
CA MET A 238 21.21 -8.88 1.19
C MET A 238 21.39 -10.14 2.03
N ALA A 239 22.60 -10.66 2.17
CA ALA A 239 22.91 -11.81 3.02
C ALA A 239 22.69 -11.50 4.51
N GLY A 240 22.93 -10.26 4.92
CA GLY A 240 22.65 -9.76 6.27
C GLY A 240 21.19 -9.48 6.58
N MET A 241 20.31 -9.47 5.57
CA MET A 241 18.90 -9.20 5.78
C MET A 241 18.15 -10.44 6.29
N ASP A 242 17.38 -10.25 7.36
CA ASP A 242 16.41 -11.24 7.83
C ASP A 242 15.12 -11.16 6.97
N GLU A 243 15.08 -11.98 5.92
CA GLU A 243 13.93 -12.08 5.01
C GLU A 243 12.64 -12.43 5.75
N ASP A 244 12.73 -13.33 6.72
CA ASP A 244 11.58 -13.77 7.51
C ASP A 244 11.02 -12.61 8.33
N ARG A 245 11.88 -11.83 8.95
CA ARG A 245 11.51 -10.63 9.69
C ARG A 245 10.88 -9.56 8.79
N ALA A 246 11.46 -9.32 7.62
CA ALA A 246 10.93 -8.36 6.64
C ALA A 246 9.54 -8.80 6.15
N ARG A 247 9.36 -10.08 5.82
CA ARG A 247 8.08 -10.68 5.43
C ARG A 247 7.05 -10.60 6.56
N LEU A 248 7.47 -10.85 7.78
CA LEU A 248 6.64 -10.77 8.97
C LEU A 248 6.15 -9.34 9.25
N ASN A 249 7.04 -8.35 9.15
CA ASN A 249 6.69 -6.93 9.30
C ASN A 249 5.71 -6.48 8.20
N ASN A 250 5.91 -6.94 6.96
CA ASN A 250 5.02 -6.63 5.85
C ASN A 250 3.67 -7.37 5.91
N ALA A 251 3.55 -8.45 6.70
CA ALA A 251 2.28 -9.15 6.92
C ALA A 251 1.28 -8.34 7.75
N VAL A 252 1.75 -7.39 8.56
CA VAL A 252 0.89 -6.51 9.37
C VAL A 252 0.34 -5.38 8.51
N LYS A 253 -0.97 -5.08 8.61
CA LYS A 253 -1.58 -3.91 7.95
C LYS A 253 -1.10 -2.62 8.62
N GLY A 254 -0.68 -1.65 7.82
CA GLY A 254 -0.26 -0.33 8.35
C GLY A 254 -1.42 0.65 8.65
N ALA A 255 -2.67 0.27 8.39
CA ALA A 255 -3.84 1.14 8.51
C ALA A 255 -4.84 0.72 9.59
N ASP A 256 -4.47 -0.19 10.47
CA ASP A 256 -5.34 -0.71 11.53
C ASP A 256 -5.67 0.33 12.61
N GLY A 257 -6.71 0.05 13.43
CA GLY A 257 -7.09 0.87 14.57
C GLY A 257 -5.99 0.98 15.62
N PHE A 258 -6.21 1.83 16.62
CA PHE A 258 -5.25 2.03 17.72
C PHE A 258 -5.06 0.73 18.52
N PHE A 259 -6.18 0.12 18.95
CA PHE A 259 -6.15 -1.11 19.73
C PHE A 259 -5.45 -2.25 18.97
N THR A 260 -5.82 -2.47 17.72
CA THR A 260 -5.20 -3.48 16.86
C THR A 260 -3.70 -3.25 16.72
N THR A 261 -3.27 -2.02 16.50
CA THR A 261 -1.86 -1.70 16.25
C THR A 261 -0.99 -1.92 17.48
N TYR A 262 -1.44 -1.49 18.66
CA TYR A 262 -0.61 -1.50 19.86
C TYR A 262 -0.81 -2.75 20.73
N PHE A 263 -2.01 -3.32 20.79
CA PHE A 263 -2.34 -4.41 21.70
C PHE A 263 -2.44 -5.79 21.04
N VAL A 264 -2.59 -5.84 19.70
CA VAL A 264 -2.75 -7.11 18.98
C VAL A 264 -1.60 -7.35 18.02
N SER A 265 -1.32 -6.42 17.10
CA SER A 265 -0.33 -6.62 16.03
C SER A 265 1.11 -6.79 16.53
N THR A 266 1.40 -6.36 17.75
CA THR A 266 2.71 -6.51 18.39
C THR A 266 3.13 -7.97 18.53
N TYR A 267 2.20 -8.85 18.86
CA TYR A 267 2.46 -10.28 19.07
C TYR A 267 1.75 -11.22 18.10
N SER A 268 0.59 -10.84 17.52
CA SER A 268 -0.18 -11.69 16.60
C SER A 268 0.63 -12.09 15.35
N ARG A 269 1.57 -11.25 14.91
CA ARG A 269 2.49 -11.58 13.81
C ARG A 269 3.35 -12.81 14.10
N PHE A 270 3.75 -13.03 15.35
CA PHE A 270 4.52 -14.22 15.73
C PHE A 270 3.64 -15.47 15.74
N ILE A 271 2.37 -15.32 16.17
CA ILE A 271 1.37 -16.40 16.05
C ILE A 271 1.14 -16.74 14.58
N ALA A 272 1.04 -15.74 13.71
CA ALA A 272 0.88 -15.92 12.26
C ALA A 272 2.07 -16.67 11.65
N ARG A 273 3.31 -16.32 12.03
CA ARG A 273 4.51 -17.04 11.62
C ARG A 273 4.48 -18.50 12.09
N TRP A 274 4.15 -18.73 13.35
CA TRP A 274 4.02 -20.08 13.91
C TRP A 274 2.97 -20.91 13.17
N ALA A 275 1.78 -20.35 12.95
CA ALA A 275 0.69 -21.00 12.23
C ALA A 275 1.08 -21.34 10.78
N ALA A 276 1.71 -20.39 10.07
CA ALA A 276 2.18 -20.60 8.71
C ALA A 276 3.25 -21.70 8.61
N ARG A 277 4.20 -21.73 9.56
CA ARG A 277 5.25 -22.77 9.64
C ARG A 277 4.69 -24.16 9.98
N ARG A 278 3.55 -24.23 10.68
CA ARG A 278 2.81 -25.47 10.93
C ARG A 278 1.89 -25.88 9.77
N GLY A 279 1.89 -25.13 8.68
CA GLY A 279 1.09 -25.42 7.50
C GLY A 279 -0.38 -25.00 7.59
N LEU A 280 -0.80 -24.34 8.67
CA LEU A 280 -2.16 -23.85 8.82
C LEU A 280 -2.52 -22.90 7.70
N THR A 281 -3.70 -23.10 7.13
CA THR A 281 -4.25 -22.20 6.10
C THR A 281 -4.95 -20.99 6.74
N PRO A 282 -5.05 -19.86 6.06
CA PRO A 282 -5.83 -18.73 6.54
C PRO A 282 -7.25 -19.11 6.95
N ASN A 283 -7.94 -19.93 6.14
CA ASN A 283 -9.32 -20.37 6.40
C ASN A 283 -9.46 -21.19 7.68
N GLN A 284 -8.45 -22.03 8.02
CA GLN A 284 -8.45 -22.77 9.28
C GLN A 284 -8.31 -21.83 10.48
N VAL A 285 -7.48 -20.79 10.35
CA VAL A 285 -7.34 -19.76 11.39
C VAL A 285 -8.62 -18.95 11.56
N THR A 286 -9.29 -18.60 10.45
CA THR A 286 -10.61 -17.96 10.49
C THR A 286 -11.63 -18.84 11.21
N LEU A 287 -11.63 -20.16 10.97
CA LEU A 287 -12.52 -21.09 11.67
C LEU A 287 -12.27 -21.11 13.18
N ILE A 288 -11.00 -21.09 13.62
CA ILE A 288 -10.64 -20.96 15.04
C ILE A 288 -11.24 -19.67 15.63
N SER A 289 -11.07 -18.54 14.92
CA SER A 289 -11.64 -17.25 15.32
C SER A 289 -13.16 -17.30 15.49
N ILE A 290 -13.86 -17.94 14.55
CA ILE A 290 -15.33 -18.11 14.59
C ILE A 290 -15.72 -18.95 15.79
N THR A 291 -15.07 -20.10 16.01
CA THR A 291 -15.35 -21.00 17.13
C THR A 291 -15.19 -20.30 18.48
N LEU A 292 -14.11 -19.53 18.64
CA LEU A 292 -13.90 -18.72 19.85
C LEU A 292 -14.97 -17.64 20.02
N GLY A 293 -15.43 -17.00 18.94
CA GLY A 293 -16.50 -16.02 18.98
C GLY A 293 -17.85 -16.62 19.42
N VAL A 294 -18.20 -17.81 18.89
CA VAL A 294 -19.42 -18.53 19.28
C VAL A 294 -19.32 -19.01 20.74
N ALA A 295 -18.16 -19.52 21.16
CA ALA A 295 -17.93 -19.90 22.55
C ALA A 295 -18.07 -18.69 23.50
N ALA A 296 -17.53 -17.52 23.10
CA ALA A 296 -17.72 -16.29 23.86
C ALA A 296 -19.19 -15.93 24.02
N ALA A 297 -19.98 -16.03 22.95
CA ALA A 297 -21.42 -15.77 22.97
C ALA A 297 -22.16 -16.75 23.87
N ALA A 298 -21.81 -18.03 23.86
CA ALA A 298 -22.37 -19.03 24.76
C ALA A 298 -22.04 -18.71 26.24
N CYS A 299 -20.80 -18.28 26.53
CA CYS A 299 -20.43 -17.83 27.87
C CYS A 299 -21.24 -16.60 28.30
N PHE A 300 -21.41 -15.62 27.42
CA PHE A 300 -22.24 -14.42 27.71
C PHE A 300 -23.71 -14.78 27.94
N ALA A 301 -24.23 -15.81 27.26
CA ALA A 301 -25.62 -16.24 27.36
C ALA A 301 -25.98 -16.89 28.73
N THR A 302 -25.01 -17.27 29.54
CA THR A 302 -25.29 -17.75 30.91
C THR A 302 -25.70 -16.62 31.87
N GLY A 303 -25.21 -15.42 31.63
CA GLY A 303 -25.42 -14.25 32.49
C GLY A 303 -24.63 -14.25 33.81
N ASP A 304 -23.93 -15.34 34.12
CA ASP A 304 -23.14 -15.46 35.33
C ASP A 304 -21.78 -14.76 35.23
N ARG A 305 -21.35 -14.10 36.29
CA ARG A 305 -20.15 -13.28 36.34
C ARG A 305 -18.87 -13.98 35.85
N PRO A 306 -18.52 -15.21 36.30
CA PRO A 306 -17.32 -15.92 35.84
C PRO A 306 -17.35 -16.18 34.32
N TRP A 307 -18.52 -16.54 33.80
CA TRP A 307 -18.70 -16.80 32.36
C TRP A 307 -18.67 -15.52 31.54
N MET A 308 -19.18 -14.41 32.07
CA MET A 308 -19.03 -13.08 31.43
C MET A 308 -17.56 -12.67 31.29
N VAL A 309 -16.74 -12.92 32.30
CA VAL A 309 -15.29 -12.68 32.24
C VAL A 309 -14.63 -13.61 31.22
N LEU A 310 -14.95 -14.90 31.24
CA LEU A 310 -14.43 -15.86 30.26
C LEU A 310 -14.84 -15.48 28.84
N GLY A 311 -16.10 -15.09 28.63
CA GLY A 311 -16.61 -14.60 27.36
C GLY A 311 -15.82 -13.38 26.85
N GLY A 312 -15.48 -12.44 27.74
CA GLY A 312 -14.63 -11.29 27.44
C GLY A 312 -13.22 -11.68 26.98
N VAL A 313 -12.63 -12.69 27.62
CA VAL A 313 -11.32 -13.24 27.22
C VAL A 313 -11.41 -13.96 25.87
N LEU A 314 -12.45 -14.78 25.67
CA LEU A 314 -12.65 -15.53 24.43
C LEU A 314 -12.88 -14.62 23.23
N ILE A 315 -13.68 -13.55 23.37
CA ILE A 315 -13.91 -12.61 22.27
C ILE A 315 -12.65 -11.81 21.93
N TYR A 316 -11.81 -11.50 22.91
CA TYR A 316 -10.51 -10.91 22.68
C TYR A 316 -9.63 -11.83 21.81
N PHE A 317 -9.51 -13.11 22.18
CA PHE A 317 -8.73 -14.06 21.38
C PHE A 317 -9.36 -14.36 20.02
N ALA A 318 -10.68 -14.38 19.90
CA ALA A 318 -11.37 -14.45 18.62
C ALA A 318 -10.90 -13.34 17.68
N PHE A 319 -10.80 -12.11 18.18
CA PHE A 319 -10.28 -10.97 17.42
C PHE A 319 -8.77 -11.10 17.12
N VAL A 320 -7.97 -11.63 18.04
CA VAL A 320 -6.55 -11.91 17.77
C VAL A 320 -6.39 -12.86 16.60
N PHE A 321 -7.11 -14.00 16.61
CA PHE A 321 -7.05 -14.98 15.51
C PHE A 321 -7.61 -14.46 14.19
N ASP A 322 -8.54 -13.54 14.22
CA ASP A 322 -9.03 -12.78 13.08
C ASP A 322 -7.92 -11.92 12.44
N CYS A 323 -7.13 -11.26 13.26
CA CYS A 323 -5.95 -10.54 12.77
C CYS A 323 -4.88 -11.51 12.22
N VAL A 324 -4.73 -12.68 12.84
CA VAL A 324 -3.75 -13.70 12.47
C VAL A 324 -4.04 -14.31 11.12
N ASP A 325 -5.31 -14.61 10.75
CA ASP A 325 -5.64 -15.22 9.47
C ASP A 325 -5.22 -14.35 8.27
N GLY A 326 -5.50 -13.05 8.34
CA GLY A 326 -5.04 -12.10 7.34
C GLY A 326 -3.52 -11.92 7.32
N GLN A 327 -2.86 -12.06 8.47
CA GLN A 327 -1.40 -12.05 8.55
C GLN A 327 -0.80 -13.33 7.96
N VAL A 328 -1.38 -14.51 8.22
CA VAL A 328 -1.00 -15.80 7.60
C VAL A 328 -1.19 -15.72 6.08
N ALA A 329 -2.32 -15.18 5.61
CA ALA A 329 -2.57 -15.01 4.18
C ALA A 329 -1.48 -14.16 3.49
N ARG A 330 -1.04 -13.08 4.14
CA ARG A 330 0.02 -12.20 3.62
C ARG A 330 1.40 -12.82 3.74
N TYR A 331 1.73 -13.42 4.89
CA TYR A 331 3.02 -14.02 5.14
C TYR A 331 3.27 -15.26 4.26
N ALA A 332 2.27 -16.15 4.14
CA ALA A 332 2.34 -17.35 3.31
C ALA A 332 1.96 -17.11 1.84
N ARG A 333 1.56 -15.88 1.47
CA ARG A 333 1.08 -15.50 0.11
C ARG A 333 -0.12 -16.33 -0.37
N LYS A 334 -0.91 -16.87 0.57
CA LYS A 334 -2.08 -17.72 0.30
C LYS A 334 -3.35 -16.86 0.35
N PHE A 335 -3.70 -16.27 -0.78
CA PHE A 335 -4.93 -15.48 -0.93
C PHE A 335 -5.98 -16.28 -1.69
N GLY A 336 -7.22 -16.24 -1.20
CA GLY A 336 -8.37 -16.86 -1.86
C GLY A 336 -9.59 -15.95 -1.81
N VAL A 337 -10.44 -16.05 -2.85
CA VAL A 337 -11.73 -15.32 -2.88
C VAL A 337 -12.61 -15.80 -1.73
N LEU A 338 -12.63 -17.10 -1.48
CA LEU A 338 -13.38 -17.71 -0.37
C LEU A 338 -12.91 -17.16 0.99
N GLY A 339 -11.59 -17.09 1.22
CA GLY A 339 -11.06 -16.56 2.48
C GLY A 339 -11.45 -15.11 2.74
N ALA A 340 -11.38 -14.26 1.71
CA ALA A 340 -11.81 -12.86 1.83
C ALA A 340 -13.33 -12.70 2.06
N TRP A 341 -14.13 -13.61 1.52
CA TRP A 341 -15.57 -13.65 1.75
C TRP A 341 -15.90 -14.15 3.15
N LEU A 342 -15.26 -15.23 3.60
CA LEU A 342 -15.39 -15.75 4.97
C LEU A 342 -15.05 -14.69 6.01
N ASP A 343 -13.87 -14.08 5.92
CA ASP A 343 -13.41 -12.97 6.77
C ASP A 343 -14.49 -11.87 6.85
N ALA A 344 -14.92 -11.35 5.71
CA ALA A 344 -15.92 -10.30 5.65
C ALA A 344 -17.29 -10.68 6.24
N THR A 345 -17.74 -11.92 6.09
CA THR A 345 -19.06 -12.38 6.54
C THR A 345 -19.04 -12.75 8.00
N PHE A 346 -18.06 -13.53 8.42
CA PHE A 346 -18.03 -14.07 9.78
C PHE A 346 -17.60 -13.06 10.84
N ASP A 347 -16.94 -11.98 10.45
CA ASP A 347 -16.74 -10.82 11.35
C ASP A 347 -18.08 -10.26 11.85
N ARG A 348 -19.07 -10.12 10.95
CA ARG A 348 -20.41 -9.63 11.31
C ARG A 348 -21.17 -10.69 12.08
N PHE A 349 -21.10 -11.94 11.64
CA PHE A 349 -21.71 -13.06 12.33
C PHE A 349 -21.23 -13.15 13.79
N LYS A 350 -19.93 -13.14 14.05
CA LYS A 350 -19.36 -13.15 15.41
C LYS A 350 -19.93 -12.01 16.26
N GLU A 351 -19.98 -10.81 15.71
CA GLU A 351 -20.46 -9.62 16.42
C GLU A 351 -21.95 -9.77 16.80
N TYR A 352 -22.78 -10.23 15.86
CA TYR A 352 -24.23 -10.36 16.10
C TYR A 352 -24.56 -11.52 17.04
N VAL A 353 -23.85 -12.64 16.96
CA VAL A 353 -24.03 -13.76 17.88
C VAL A 353 -23.61 -13.38 19.31
N VAL A 354 -22.55 -12.57 19.46
CA VAL A 354 -22.14 -12.03 20.76
C VAL A 354 -23.21 -11.07 21.33
N PHE A 355 -23.81 -10.22 20.50
CA PHE A 355 -24.89 -9.35 20.96
C PHE A 355 -26.09 -10.17 21.41
N ALA A 356 -26.47 -11.22 20.66
CA ALA A 356 -27.53 -12.14 21.08
C ALA A 356 -27.20 -12.83 22.41
N GLY A 357 -25.96 -13.35 22.58
CA GLY A 357 -25.52 -13.97 23.82
C GLY A 357 -25.61 -13.04 25.03
N LEU A 358 -25.15 -11.78 24.88
CA LEU A 358 -25.27 -10.78 25.95
C LEU A 358 -26.71 -10.45 26.33
N ALA A 359 -27.61 -10.37 25.33
CA ALA A 359 -29.02 -10.10 25.59
C ALA A 359 -29.71 -11.28 26.28
N VAL A 360 -29.45 -12.52 25.81
CA VAL A 360 -29.96 -13.74 26.42
C VAL A 360 -29.48 -13.87 27.88
N GLY A 361 -28.18 -13.69 28.12
CA GLY A 361 -27.61 -13.79 29.47
C GLY A 361 -28.21 -12.77 30.44
N TRP A 362 -28.51 -11.56 29.95
CA TRP A 362 -29.19 -10.54 30.77
C TRP A 362 -30.58 -10.99 31.21
N VAL A 363 -31.37 -11.55 30.29
CA VAL A 363 -32.74 -12.04 30.58
C VAL A 363 -32.70 -13.28 31.47
N VAL A 364 -31.78 -14.24 31.17
CA VAL A 364 -31.61 -15.47 31.97
C VAL A 364 -31.23 -15.15 33.42
N SER A 365 -30.51 -14.06 33.66
CA SER A 365 -30.17 -13.58 35.01
C SER A 365 -31.33 -12.90 35.74
N GLY A 366 -32.55 -12.96 35.21
CA GLY A 366 -33.78 -12.42 35.82
C GLY A 366 -33.95 -10.89 35.67
N ASN A 367 -33.20 -10.26 34.74
CA ASN A 367 -33.34 -8.83 34.42
C ASN A 367 -34.47 -8.59 33.39
N SER A 368 -34.79 -7.31 33.15
CA SER A 368 -35.86 -6.90 32.26
C SER A 368 -35.60 -7.17 30.79
N ASP A 369 -36.65 -7.46 29.99
CA ASP A 369 -36.60 -7.72 28.55
C ASP A 369 -36.30 -6.48 27.71
N ASP A 370 -36.22 -5.28 28.31
CA ASP A 370 -35.87 -4.03 27.61
C ASP A 370 -34.49 -4.06 26.96
N ILE A 371 -33.62 -4.96 27.38
CA ILE A 371 -32.28 -5.18 26.79
C ILE A 371 -32.33 -5.47 25.29
N TRP A 372 -33.42 -6.11 24.81
CA TRP A 372 -33.61 -6.40 23.38
C TRP A 372 -33.71 -5.14 22.53
N ILE A 373 -34.23 -4.03 23.10
CA ILE A 373 -34.29 -2.74 22.39
C ILE A 373 -32.87 -2.23 22.15
N LEU A 374 -32.00 -2.33 23.17
CA LEU A 374 -30.60 -1.92 23.04
C LEU A 374 -29.81 -2.84 22.11
N ALA A 375 -30.05 -4.14 22.18
CA ALA A 375 -29.42 -5.12 21.30
C ALA A 375 -29.79 -4.88 19.83
N LEU A 376 -31.09 -4.68 19.54
CA LEU A 376 -31.59 -4.36 18.20
C LEU A 376 -31.07 -3.02 17.71
N ALA A 377 -31.01 -2.01 18.58
CA ALA A 377 -30.40 -0.71 18.24
C ALA A 377 -28.91 -0.86 17.88
N ALA A 378 -28.16 -1.64 18.64
CA ALA A 378 -26.74 -1.90 18.35
C ALA A 378 -26.56 -2.66 17.03
N ILE A 379 -27.36 -3.72 16.77
CA ILE A 379 -27.33 -4.49 15.50
C ILE A 379 -27.71 -3.58 14.33
N GLY A 380 -28.81 -2.83 14.45
CA GLY A 380 -29.30 -1.92 13.40
C GLY A 380 -28.27 -0.83 13.05
N LEU A 381 -27.74 -0.17 14.09
CA LEU A 381 -26.69 0.85 13.91
C LEU A 381 -25.46 0.28 13.21
N GLN A 382 -25.02 -0.89 13.65
CA GLN A 382 -23.82 -1.53 13.09
C GLN A 382 -24.06 -2.02 11.66
N SER A 383 -25.22 -2.56 11.34
CA SER A 383 -25.62 -2.97 10.00
C SER A 383 -25.65 -1.79 9.02
N VAL A 384 -26.25 -0.67 9.43
CA VAL A 384 -26.26 0.57 8.64
C VAL A 384 -24.85 1.08 8.40
N ARG A 385 -23.99 1.09 9.42
CA ARG A 385 -22.58 1.48 9.25
C ARG A 385 -21.84 0.59 8.25
N HIS A 386 -22.02 -0.73 8.31
CA HIS A 386 -21.40 -1.65 7.36
C HIS A 386 -21.89 -1.43 5.92
N LEU A 387 -23.20 -1.23 5.73
CA LEU A 387 -23.76 -0.91 4.42
C LEU A 387 -23.18 0.38 3.85
N LEU A 388 -23.07 1.43 4.67
CA LEU A 388 -22.48 2.70 4.27
C LEU A 388 -20.99 2.54 3.93
N ASP A 389 -20.22 1.77 4.70
CA ASP A 389 -18.80 1.50 4.44
C ASP A 389 -18.61 0.74 3.15
N PHE A 390 -19.41 -0.29 2.93
CA PHE A 390 -19.36 -1.13 1.74
C PHE A 390 -19.75 -0.34 0.48
N SER A 391 -20.88 0.37 0.50
CA SER A 391 -21.38 1.17 -0.61
C SER A 391 -20.39 2.28 -1.00
N PHE A 392 -19.86 3.00 -0.01
CA PHE A 392 -18.85 4.04 -0.24
C PHE A 392 -17.53 3.44 -0.76
N GLY A 393 -17.12 2.28 -0.24
CA GLY A 393 -15.94 1.55 -0.70
C GLY A 393 -16.05 1.14 -2.17
N ILE A 394 -17.20 0.63 -2.61
CA ILE A 394 -17.44 0.25 -4.01
C ILE A 394 -17.45 1.49 -4.90
N SER A 395 -18.14 2.55 -4.51
CA SER A 395 -18.25 3.79 -5.30
C SER A 395 -16.88 4.45 -5.50
N ASN A 396 -16.02 4.43 -4.49
CA ASN A 396 -14.67 4.98 -4.59
C ASN A 396 -13.67 4.07 -5.32
N ARG A 397 -13.85 2.75 -5.30
CA ARG A 397 -12.98 1.82 -6.05
C ARG A 397 -13.15 1.97 -7.55
N ARG A 398 -14.31 2.43 -8.02
CA ARG A 398 -14.62 2.62 -9.44
C ARG A 398 -14.06 3.92 -10.01
N LYS A 399 -13.65 4.88 -9.19
CA LYS A 399 -13.04 6.13 -9.68
C LYS A 399 -11.57 5.88 -10.00
N PRO A 400 -11.17 5.87 -11.29
CA PRO A 400 -9.75 5.81 -11.64
C PRO A 400 -9.06 7.05 -11.05
N PRO A 401 -7.76 6.96 -10.73
CA PRO A 401 -7.01 8.15 -10.34
C PRO A 401 -7.15 9.19 -11.45
N SER A 402 -7.43 10.42 -11.06
CA SER A 402 -7.53 11.54 -12.03
C SER A 402 -6.27 11.58 -12.89
N PRO A 403 -6.38 11.53 -14.23
CA PRO A 403 -5.22 11.57 -15.10
C PRO A 403 -4.42 12.84 -14.85
N LEU A 404 -3.11 12.74 -15.05
CA LEU A 404 -2.27 13.95 -15.06
C LEU A 404 -2.62 14.79 -16.29
N PRO A 405 -2.42 16.12 -16.25
CA PRO A 405 -2.41 16.90 -17.45
C PRO A 405 -1.31 16.37 -18.38
N THR A 406 -1.60 16.23 -19.64
CA THR A 406 -0.61 15.90 -20.67
C THR A 406 0.33 17.10 -20.88
N LEU A 407 1.58 16.81 -21.16
CA LEU A 407 2.60 17.80 -21.44
C LEU A 407 3.47 17.27 -22.58
N ALA A 408 3.86 18.15 -23.49
CA ALA A 408 4.72 17.78 -24.60
C ALA A 408 6.03 17.13 -24.11
N LEU A 409 6.50 16.11 -24.84
CA LEU A 409 7.70 15.36 -24.46
C LEU A 409 8.97 16.20 -24.57
N ASP A 410 9.00 17.17 -25.46
CA ASP A 410 10.09 18.12 -25.70
C ASP A 410 10.10 19.30 -24.72
N ALA A 411 9.10 19.42 -23.84
CA ALA A 411 9.06 20.50 -22.86
C ALA A 411 10.28 20.45 -21.92
N PRO A 412 11.02 21.57 -21.75
CA PRO A 412 12.30 21.58 -21.04
C PRO A 412 12.16 21.39 -19.52
N ASP A 413 10.97 21.60 -18.97
CA ASP A 413 10.72 21.52 -17.53
C ASP A 413 9.28 21.12 -17.20
N ASP A 414 8.95 21.07 -15.90
CA ASP A 414 7.64 20.71 -15.38
C ASP A 414 6.74 21.91 -15.00
N ARG A 415 7.08 23.16 -15.37
CA ARG A 415 6.35 24.38 -14.98
C ARG A 415 4.90 24.34 -15.47
N ALA A 416 4.68 24.02 -16.74
CA ALA A 416 3.34 23.97 -17.33
C ALA A 416 2.46 22.90 -16.63
N LEU A 417 3.01 21.74 -16.31
CA LEU A 417 2.32 20.68 -15.55
C LEU A 417 1.92 21.18 -14.15
N ARG A 418 2.83 21.87 -13.47
CA ARG A 418 2.56 22.42 -12.13
C ARG A 418 1.48 23.49 -12.16
N GLN A 419 1.57 24.40 -13.12
CA GLN A 419 0.52 25.42 -13.32
C GLN A 419 -0.85 24.77 -13.57
N ALA A 420 -0.92 23.76 -14.44
CA ALA A 420 -2.16 23.04 -14.71
C ALA A 420 -2.68 22.31 -13.45
N LEU A 421 -1.81 21.69 -12.65
CA LEU A 421 -2.19 21.07 -11.38
C LEU A 421 -2.65 22.11 -10.34
N THR A 422 -2.03 23.28 -10.31
CA THR A 422 -2.41 24.37 -9.41
C THR A 422 -3.75 24.95 -9.80
N ARG A 423 -3.99 25.22 -11.09
CA ARG A 423 -5.31 25.65 -11.61
C ARG A 423 -6.41 24.66 -11.22
N ARG A 424 -6.23 23.37 -11.50
CA ARG A 424 -7.17 22.32 -11.08
C ARG A 424 -7.39 22.27 -9.57
N LYS A 425 -6.39 22.63 -8.76
CA LYS A 425 -6.49 22.71 -7.31
C LYS A 425 -7.28 23.93 -6.85
N VAL A 426 -7.06 25.09 -7.49
CA VAL A 426 -7.80 26.34 -7.20
C VAL A 426 -9.26 26.19 -7.60
N GLU A 427 -9.56 25.77 -8.84
CA GLU A 427 -10.92 25.49 -9.31
C GLU A 427 -11.70 24.55 -8.38
N ARG A 428 -11.00 23.56 -7.87
CA ARG A 428 -11.56 22.67 -6.86
C ARG A 428 -11.59 23.25 -5.44
N SER A 429 -10.97 24.37 -5.11
CA SER A 429 -10.82 24.90 -3.75
C SER A 429 -11.82 25.98 -3.37
N GLN A 430 -12.64 26.46 -4.29
CA GLN A 430 -13.71 27.39 -3.99
C GLN A 430 -14.86 26.65 -3.29
N GLY A 431 -15.08 26.91 -2.01
CA GLY A 431 -16.14 26.33 -1.20
C GLY A 431 -15.64 25.72 0.14
N LEU A 432 -16.42 24.85 0.72
CA LEU A 432 -16.24 24.14 2.04
C LEU A 432 -14.84 23.57 2.34
N ARG A 433 -13.91 23.68 1.43
CA ARG A 433 -12.56 23.09 1.50
C ARG A 433 -11.60 23.80 2.44
N GLY A 434 -11.83 25.04 2.81
CA GLY A 434 -11.03 25.72 3.82
C GLY A 434 -11.11 24.99 5.16
N VAL A 435 -12.32 24.63 5.57
CA VAL A 435 -12.59 23.84 6.79
C VAL A 435 -11.98 22.45 6.68
N LEU A 436 -12.12 21.77 5.53
CA LEU A 436 -11.55 20.44 5.29
C LEU A 436 -10.02 20.45 5.32
N LYS A 437 -9.39 21.53 4.85
CA LYS A 437 -7.93 21.71 4.85
C LYS A 437 -7.38 21.96 6.27
N MET A 438 -8.09 22.73 7.07
CA MET A 438 -7.76 22.93 8.48
C MET A 438 -7.90 21.64 9.28
N TRP A 439 -8.97 20.88 9.03
CA TRP A 439 -9.21 19.55 9.60
C TRP A 439 -8.13 18.54 9.21
N THR A 440 -7.64 18.55 7.97
CA THR A 440 -6.56 17.66 7.52
C THR A 440 -5.20 18.06 8.07
N LYS A 441 -4.93 19.36 8.31
CA LYS A 441 -3.69 19.83 8.95
C LYS A 441 -3.60 19.37 10.41
N ALA A 442 -4.69 19.43 11.17
CA ALA A 442 -4.74 18.95 12.55
C ALA A 442 -4.41 17.43 12.66
N GLY A 443 -4.69 16.63 11.62
CA GLY A 443 -4.33 15.20 11.58
C GLY A 443 -2.83 14.88 11.45
N LYS A 444 -1.95 15.89 11.35
CA LYS A 444 -0.50 15.69 11.38
C LYS A 444 0.02 15.42 12.79
N PHE A 445 -0.67 15.90 13.82
CA PHE A 445 -0.34 15.60 15.21
C PHE A 445 -0.66 14.12 15.52
N ARG A 446 0.30 13.40 16.08
CA ARG A 446 0.18 11.96 16.39
C ARG A 446 -1.02 11.64 17.27
N ALA A 447 -1.27 12.45 18.30
CA ALA A 447 -2.42 12.31 19.19
C ALA A 447 -3.76 12.47 18.45
N VAL A 448 -3.89 13.51 17.60
CA VAL A 448 -5.10 13.78 16.82
C VAL A 448 -5.34 12.66 15.77
N HIS A 449 -4.27 12.14 15.17
CA HIS A 449 -4.36 11.01 14.25
C HIS A 449 -4.98 9.78 14.91
N TRP A 450 -4.49 9.41 16.09
CA TRP A 450 -4.99 8.24 16.82
C TRP A 450 -6.39 8.48 17.40
N ALA A 451 -6.66 9.67 17.95
CA ALA A 451 -8.00 10.04 18.40
C ALA A 451 -9.04 9.90 17.28
N ARG A 452 -8.73 10.37 16.08
CA ARG A 452 -9.60 10.18 14.90
C ARG A 452 -9.81 8.73 14.55
N LYS A 453 -8.77 7.90 14.62
CA LYS A 453 -8.90 6.45 14.37
C LYS A 453 -9.79 5.79 15.40
N MET A 454 -9.66 6.16 16.69
CA MET A 454 -10.51 5.63 17.76
C MET A 454 -11.97 6.10 17.63
N ILE A 455 -12.23 7.36 17.25
CA ILE A 455 -13.59 7.90 17.03
C ILE A 455 -14.33 7.11 15.95
N VAL A 456 -13.64 6.66 14.89
CA VAL A 456 -14.23 5.84 13.81
C VAL A 456 -14.74 4.49 14.33
N PHE A 457 -14.30 4.07 15.52
CA PHE A 457 -14.71 2.84 16.19
C PHE A 457 -14.55 1.60 15.31
N PRO A 458 -13.32 1.31 14.86
CA PRO A 458 -13.05 0.13 14.05
C PRO A 458 -13.27 -1.17 14.86
N ILE A 459 -13.24 -2.31 14.17
CA ILE A 459 -13.60 -3.61 14.74
C ILE A 459 -12.79 -3.96 15.99
N GLY A 460 -11.49 -3.63 16.04
CA GLY A 460 -10.64 -3.90 17.19
C GLY A 460 -11.08 -3.16 18.45
N GLU A 461 -11.40 -1.87 18.31
CA GLU A 461 -11.92 -1.04 19.40
C GLU A 461 -13.29 -1.52 19.87
N ARG A 462 -14.14 -2.04 18.95
CA ARG A 462 -15.46 -2.61 19.31
C ARG A 462 -15.30 -3.89 20.12
N PHE A 463 -14.50 -4.84 19.66
CA PHE A 463 -14.27 -6.07 20.42
C PHE A 463 -13.58 -5.82 21.75
N ALA A 464 -12.67 -4.84 21.82
CA ALA A 464 -12.09 -4.41 23.09
C ALA A 464 -13.16 -3.80 24.02
N ALA A 465 -14.04 -2.94 23.50
CA ALA A 465 -15.13 -2.37 24.29
C ALA A 465 -16.07 -3.47 24.82
N ILE A 466 -16.49 -4.42 23.97
CA ILE A 466 -17.32 -5.56 24.39
C ILE A 466 -16.60 -6.38 25.47
N ALA A 467 -15.35 -6.78 25.23
CA ALA A 467 -14.59 -7.59 26.16
C ALA A 467 -14.46 -6.91 27.54
N ILE A 468 -14.11 -5.64 27.55
CA ILE A 468 -13.89 -4.88 28.79
C ILE A 468 -15.22 -4.61 29.52
N THR A 469 -16.23 -4.13 28.81
CA THR A 469 -17.49 -3.73 29.47
C THR A 469 -18.29 -4.94 29.92
N ALA A 470 -18.34 -6.03 29.17
CA ALA A 470 -18.98 -7.27 29.58
C ALA A 470 -18.24 -7.93 30.74
N ALA A 471 -16.89 -7.96 30.73
CA ALA A 471 -16.09 -8.53 31.79
C ALA A 471 -16.09 -7.72 33.09
N LEU A 472 -16.09 -6.39 33.04
CA LEU A 472 -15.99 -5.53 34.24
C LEU A 472 -17.37 -5.04 34.74
N PHE A 473 -18.34 -4.91 33.87
CA PHE A 473 -19.69 -4.40 34.18
C PHE A 473 -20.78 -5.44 33.82
N ASP A 474 -21.65 -5.13 32.90
CA ASP A 474 -22.78 -5.93 32.50
C ASP A 474 -23.16 -5.74 31.01
N ALA A 475 -24.13 -6.52 30.54
CA ALA A 475 -24.61 -6.47 29.16
C ALA A 475 -25.25 -5.12 28.81
N ARG A 476 -25.94 -4.48 29.76
CA ARG A 476 -26.62 -3.18 29.53
C ARG A 476 -25.63 -2.06 29.29
N ILE A 477 -24.59 -1.97 30.11
CA ILE A 477 -23.49 -1.01 29.95
C ILE A 477 -22.75 -1.26 28.64
N THR A 478 -22.57 -2.54 28.28
CA THR A 478 -21.95 -2.91 26.99
C THR A 478 -22.77 -2.35 25.82
N PHE A 479 -24.08 -2.59 25.78
CA PHE A 479 -24.92 -2.07 24.69
C PHE A 479 -24.98 -0.54 24.65
N ILE A 480 -25.13 0.11 25.81
CA ILE A 480 -25.11 1.58 25.89
C ILE A 480 -23.79 2.13 25.32
N THR A 481 -22.67 1.55 25.69
CA THR A 481 -21.36 1.93 25.15
C THR A 481 -21.29 1.77 23.63
N LEU A 482 -21.78 0.64 23.11
CA LEU A 482 -21.79 0.36 21.67
C LEU A 482 -22.71 1.32 20.90
N VAL A 483 -23.89 1.62 21.43
CA VAL A 483 -24.85 2.52 20.79
C VAL A 483 -24.33 3.97 20.81
N ILE A 484 -23.85 4.46 21.95
CA ILE A 484 -23.34 5.83 22.05
C ILE A 484 -22.10 6.02 21.16
N TRP A 485 -21.07 5.19 21.35
CA TRP A 485 -19.83 5.32 20.57
C TRP A 485 -20.07 5.03 19.08
N GLY A 486 -20.89 4.02 18.78
CA GLY A 486 -21.29 3.70 17.42
C GLY A 486 -22.04 4.84 16.72
N SER A 487 -22.92 5.57 17.41
CA SER A 487 -23.63 6.74 16.90
C SER A 487 -22.68 7.91 16.62
N VAL A 488 -21.77 8.20 17.52
CA VAL A 488 -20.70 9.21 17.32
C VAL A 488 -19.86 8.85 16.09
N ALA A 489 -19.45 7.60 15.98
CA ALA A 489 -18.69 7.11 14.86
C ALA A 489 -19.46 7.19 13.52
N ALA A 490 -20.77 6.86 13.54
CA ALA A 490 -21.63 6.97 12.36
C ALA A 490 -21.79 8.41 11.90
N ALA A 491 -22.07 9.34 12.82
CA ALA A 491 -22.18 10.77 12.53
C ALA A 491 -20.87 11.32 11.96
N TYR A 492 -19.73 11.00 12.58
CA TYR A 492 -18.41 11.42 12.13
C TYR A 492 -18.08 10.92 10.72
N THR A 493 -18.31 9.63 10.45
CA THR A 493 -18.00 9.02 9.15
C THR A 493 -18.97 9.50 8.07
N LEU A 494 -20.25 9.63 8.36
CA LEU A 494 -21.25 10.14 7.43
C LEU A 494 -20.96 11.59 7.03
N THR A 495 -20.71 12.48 8.00
CA THR A 495 -20.33 13.87 7.74
C THR A 495 -19.08 13.95 6.87
N GLY A 496 -18.04 13.18 7.20
CA GLY A 496 -16.81 13.16 6.40
C GLY A 496 -17.00 12.63 4.98
N ARG A 497 -17.98 11.75 4.73
CA ARG A 497 -18.32 11.22 3.39
C ARG A 497 -19.16 12.20 2.61
N LEU A 498 -20.18 12.79 3.23
CA LEU A 498 -21.00 13.84 2.61
C LEU A 498 -20.13 15.01 2.16
N MET A 499 -19.26 15.51 3.03
CA MET A 499 -18.31 16.56 2.67
C MET A 499 -17.38 16.19 1.49
N ARG A 500 -17.00 14.92 1.36
CA ARG A 500 -16.19 14.45 0.22
C ARG A 500 -17.01 14.23 -1.05
N SER A 501 -18.29 13.94 -0.96
CA SER A 501 -19.16 13.74 -2.12
C SER A 501 -19.61 15.07 -2.73
N LEU A 502 -19.70 16.13 -1.92
CA LEU A 502 -20.05 17.48 -2.34
C LEU A 502 -18.85 18.27 -2.94
N VAL A 503 -17.66 17.70 -2.87
CA VAL A 503 -16.38 18.25 -3.31
C VAL A 503 -15.76 17.38 -4.41
#